data_474eb44c0e2e4b75fa78eee4e8419409
#
_entry.id   474eb44c0e2e4b75fa78eee4e8419409
#
_cell.length_a   1.000
_cell.length_b   1.000
_cell.length_c   1.000
_cell.angle_alpha   90.00
_cell.angle_beta   90.00
_cell.angle_gamma   90.00
#
_symmetry.space_group_name_H-M   'P 1'
#
loop_
_entity.id
_entity.type
_entity.pdbx_description
1 polymer ?
#
loop_
_entity_poly.entity_id
_entity_poly.type
_entity_poly.pdbx_seq_one_letter_code
_entity_poly.pdbx_strand_id
1 'polypeptide(L)'
;SGKLGQITKIEQVWNDNNPRWHVPGDPDVAAIREADTDWNRWLLGKPYVPFDPWKYFEFRIFRDYSGGITSQWMSHGAGLVHFYTDTAIPDSMVANGGIFGWPDIRQNPDTFQALATYDDAKLLYSYTSNYASMFGDYTCIRGKQGTLFAHGGEGSSRWFFIPEHQDLPGGFDF
;
A
#
# COMPACT_ATOMS: atom_id res chain seq x y z
N SER A 1 -10.19 21.00 10.72
CA SER A 1 -9.66 21.89 11.76
C SER A 1 -8.87 23.09 11.21
N GLY A 2 -8.62 23.18 9.90
CA GLY A 2 -7.97 24.30 9.22
C GLY A 2 -6.46 24.45 9.43
N LYS A 3 -5.86 23.73 10.37
CA LYS A 3 -4.44 23.89 10.74
C LYS A 3 -3.45 23.58 9.61
N LEU A 4 -3.80 22.69 8.70
CA LEU A 4 -2.97 22.37 7.54
C LEU A 4 -3.15 23.39 6.39
N GLY A 5 -4.25 24.15 6.40
CA GLY A 5 -4.66 24.88 5.21
C GLY A 5 -5.03 23.94 4.06
N GLN A 6 -4.83 24.37 2.82
CA GLN A 6 -5.04 23.53 1.66
C GLN A 6 -3.97 22.42 1.64
N ILE A 7 -4.42 21.17 1.61
CA ILE A 7 -3.53 20.01 1.43
C ILE A 7 -3.11 19.98 -0.03
N THR A 8 -1.82 19.88 -0.29
CA THR A 8 -1.25 19.88 -1.64
C THR A 8 -0.60 18.55 -2.01
N LYS A 9 -0.13 17.79 -1.01
CA LYS A 9 0.50 16.51 -1.22
C LYS A 9 0.25 15.55 -0.05
N ILE A 10 0.01 14.29 -0.37
CA ILE A 10 0.00 13.19 0.60
C ILE A 10 0.98 12.12 0.13
N GLU A 11 1.84 11.69 1.04
CA GLU A 11 2.85 10.66 0.80
C GLU A 11 2.65 9.54 1.79
N GLN A 12 2.54 8.32 1.28
CA GLN A 12 2.46 7.11 2.09
C GLN A 12 3.54 6.13 1.64
N VAL A 13 4.32 5.67 2.59
CA VAL A 13 5.29 4.59 2.41
C VAL A 13 4.89 3.46 3.32
N TRP A 14 4.76 2.29 2.72
CA TRP A 14 4.44 1.08 3.45
C TRP A 14 5.36 -0.06 2.99
N ASN A 15 6.34 -0.33 3.82
CA ASN A 15 7.30 -1.40 3.60
C ASN A 15 7.02 -2.53 4.60
N ASP A 16 7.09 -3.76 4.15
CA ASP A 16 6.83 -4.91 5.01
C ASP A 16 7.61 -6.13 4.54
N ASN A 17 8.72 -6.40 5.18
CA ASN A 17 9.46 -7.63 4.96
C ASN A 17 8.80 -8.78 5.74
N ASN A 18 7.58 -9.14 5.33
CA ASN A 18 6.81 -10.16 5.97
C ASN A 18 7.04 -11.53 5.30
N PRO A 19 7.54 -12.54 6.02
CA PRO A 19 7.75 -13.88 5.47
C PRO A 19 6.55 -14.51 4.79
N ARG A 20 5.35 -14.14 5.19
CA ARG A 20 4.09 -14.59 4.57
C ARG A 20 3.96 -14.20 3.09
N TRP A 21 4.58 -13.10 2.68
CA TRP A 21 4.57 -12.63 1.29
C TRP A 21 5.74 -13.17 0.49
N HIS A 22 6.63 -13.87 1.17
CA HIS A 22 7.71 -14.61 0.57
C HIS A 22 7.16 -15.97 0.14
N VAL A 23 7.95 -16.67 -0.44
CA VAL A 23 7.77 -17.88 -1.06
C VAL A 23 7.35 -19.01 -0.26
N PRO A 24 6.82 -19.89 -1.03
CA PRO A 24 6.53 -21.28 -0.79
C PRO A 24 7.74 -22.03 -0.25
N GLY A 25 7.59 -22.61 0.84
CA GLY A 25 8.53 -23.42 1.58
C GLY A 25 7.91 -23.88 2.88
N ASP A 26 6.73 -23.33 3.17
CA ASP A 26 5.98 -23.71 4.35
C ASP A 26 5.36 -25.10 4.14
N PRO A 27 5.82 -26.13 4.87
CA PRO A 27 5.27 -27.48 4.75
C PRO A 27 3.78 -27.57 5.11
N ASP A 28 3.29 -26.67 5.95
CA ASP A 28 1.90 -26.66 6.35
C ASP A 28 1.01 -26.22 5.18
N VAL A 29 1.46 -25.27 4.36
CA VAL A 29 0.75 -24.90 3.13
C VAL A 29 0.74 -26.05 2.13
N ALA A 30 1.88 -26.71 1.92
CA ALA A 30 1.99 -27.84 1.02
C ALA A 30 1.11 -29.04 1.45
N ALA A 31 0.79 -29.12 2.73
CA ALA A 31 -0.06 -30.19 3.28
C ALA A 31 -1.56 -29.93 3.10
N ILE A 32 -2.00 -28.73 2.70
CA ILE A 32 -3.40 -28.40 2.47
C ILE A 32 -3.91 -29.21 1.29
N ARG A 33 -5.00 -29.99 1.49
CA ARG A 33 -5.61 -30.82 0.46
C ARG A 33 -6.87 -30.16 -0.06
N GLU A 34 -7.22 -30.39 -1.32
CA GLU A 34 -8.47 -29.92 -1.91
C GLU A 34 -9.70 -30.37 -1.09
N ALA A 35 -9.67 -31.60 -0.57
CA ALA A 35 -10.75 -32.16 0.24
C ALA A 35 -10.98 -31.40 1.57
N ASP A 36 -10.02 -30.62 2.03
CA ASP A 36 -10.13 -29.83 3.26
C ASP A 36 -10.61 -28.39 2.98
N THR A 37 -10.92 -28.10 1.72
CA THR A 37 -11.33 -26.77 1.25
C THR A 37 -12.63 -26.87 0.43
N ASP A 38 -13.33 -25.75 0.25
CA ASP A 38 -14.37 -25.62 -0.77
C ASP A 38 -13.76 -24.88 -1.98
N TRP A 39 -12.89 -25.57 -2.72
CA TRP A 39 -12.14 -24.98 -3.82
C TRP A 39 -13.03 -24.38 -4.91
N ASN A 40 -14.13 -25.07 -5.28
CA ASN A 40 -15.06 -24.56 -6.28
C ASN A 40 -15.71 -23.24 -5.86
N ARG A 41 -16.10 -23.13 -4.59
CA ARG A 41 -16.67 -21.90 -4.06
C ARG A 41 -15.61 -20.79 -3.94
N TRP A 42 -14.38 -21.16 -3.57
CA TRP A 42 -13.26 -20.24 -3.49
C TRP A 42 -12.92 -19.61 -4.84
N LEU A 43 -13.08 -20.34 -5.94
CA LEU A 43 -12.90 -19.81 -7.30
C LEU A 43 -13.91 -18.72 -7.69
N LEU A 44 -14.98 -18.50 -6.91
CA LEU A 44 -15.96 -17.42 -7.11
C LEU A 44 -16.56 -17.39 -8.52
N GLY A 45 -16.85 -18.56 -9.08
CA GLY A 45 -17.45 -18.69 -10.43
C GLY A 45 -16.46 -18.62 -11.59
N LYS A 46 -15.18 -18.52 -11.32
CA LYS A 46 -14.15 -18.73 -12.36
C LYS A 46 -14.18 -20.19 -12.84
N PRO A 47 -13.73 -20.44 -14.08
CA PRO A 47 -13.58 -21.82 -14.56
C PRO A 47 -12.73 -22.66 -13.60
N TYR A 48 -13.13 -23.92 -13.44
CA TYR A 48 -12.34 -24.83 -12.62
C TYR A 48 -10.91 -24.96 -13.11
N VAL A 49 -9.98 -24.89 -12.19
CA VAL A 49 -8.57 -25.20 -12.37
C VAL A 49 -8.15 -26.19 -11.31
N PRO A 50 -7.19 -27.10 -11.56
CA PRO A 50 -6.69 -28.00 -10.54
C PRO A 50 -6.28 -27.26 -9.26
N PHE A 51 -6.62 -27.86 -8.12
CA PHE A 51 -6.29 -27.31 -6.83
C PHE A 51 -4.77 -27.13 -6.68
N ASP A 52 -4.39 -25.97 -6.16
CA ASP A 52 -3.01 -25.64 -5.83
C ASP A 52 -3.01 -24.98 -4.44
N PRO A 53 -2.41 -25.63 -3.43
CA PRO A 53 -2.42 -25.11 -2.06
C PRO A 53 -1.77 -23.73 -1.94
N TRP A 54 -0.78 -23.43 -2.79
CA TRP A 54 -0.14 -22.12 -2.81
C TRP A 54 -1.06 -21.04 -3.35
N LYS A 55 -1.78 -21.30 -4.42
CA LYS A 55 -2.79 -20.39 -4.96
C LYS A 55 -3.93 -20.17 -3.99
N TYR A 56 -4.30 -21.20 -3.22
CA TYR A 56 -5.31 -21.10 -2.19
C TYR A 56 -4.86 -20.22 -1.03
N PHE A 57 -3.68 -20.47 -0.48
CA PHE A 57 -3.19 -19.80 0.73
C PHE A 57 -2.52 -18.47 0.43
N GLU A 58 -1.61 -18.43 -0.55
CA GLU A 58 -0.88 -17.22 -0.96
C GLU A 58 -1.45 -16.58 -2.22
N PHE A 59 -2.76 -16.57 -2.37
CA PHE A 59 -3.48 -16.00 -3.52
C PHE A 59 -3.01 -14.59 -3.90
N ARG A 60 -2.49 -13.84 -2.96
CA ARG A 60 -2.06 -12.45 -3.12
C ARG A 60 -0.92 -12.27 -4.10
N ILE A 61 -0.07 -13.28 -4.25
CA ILE A 61 1.06 -13.23 -5.16
C ILE A 61 0.69 -13.62 -6.60
N PHE A 62 -0.53 -14.11 -6.84
CA PHE A 62 -1.01 -14.56 -8.15
C PHE A 62 -2.00 -13.58 -8.76
N ARG A 63 -1.75 -13.13 -10.00
CA ARG A 63 -2.59 -12.14 -10.72
C ARG A 63 -4.02 -12.59 -10.95
N ASP A 64 -4.23 -13.89 -11.11
CA ASP A 64 -5.58 -14.44 -11.32
C ASP A 64 -6.49 -14.24 -10.11
N TYR A 65 -5.94 -14.05 -8.93
CA TYR A 65 -6.69 -14.02 -7.67
C TYR A 65 -6.55 -12.70 -6.90
N SER A 66 -5.54 -11.91 -7.23
CA SER A 66 -5.28 -10.64 -6.51
C SER A 66 -4.54 -9.63 -7.38
N GLY A 67 -4.80 -8.35 -7.14
CA GLY A 67 -3.97 -7.26 -7.66
C GLY A 67 -2.69 -7.01 -6.86
N GLY A 68 -2.35 -7.90 -5.91
CA GLY A 68 -1.13 -7.77 -5.12
C GLY A 68 -1.13 -6.55 -4.19
N ILE A 69 0.00 -5.88 -4.10
CA ILE A 69 0.22 -4.70 -3.24
C ILE A 69 -0.85 -3.63 -3.46
N THR A 70 -1.19 -3.35 -4.71
CA THR A 70 -2.14 -2.30 -5.06
C THR A 70 -3.53 -2.53 -4.46
N SER A 71 -4.04 -3.76 -4.55
CA SER A 71 -5.39 -4.07 -4.06
C SER A 71 -5.43 -4.43 -2.58
N GLN A 72 -4.31 -4.90 -2.01
CA GLN A 72 -4.28 -5.35 -0.63
C GLN A 72 -3.85 -4.25 0.35
N TRP A 73 -2.96 -3.35 -0.06
CA TRP A 73 -2.34 -2.36 0.82
C TRP A 73 -2.62 -0.93 0.37
N MET A 74 -2.30 -0.59 -0.86
CA MET A 74 -2.55 0.77 -1.36
C MET A 74 -4.03 1.15 -1.27
N SER A 75 -4.95 0.18 -1.41
CA SER A 75 -6.39 0.44 -1.27
C SER A 75 -6.76 0.99 0.12
N HIS A 76 -6.10 0.54 1.19
CA HIS A 76 -6.29 1.11 2.53
C HIS A 76 -5.79 2.56 2.57
N GLY A 77 -4.57 2.80 2.09
CA GLY A 77 -4.00 4.13 2.06
C GLY A 77 -4.81 5.11 1.21
N ALA A 78 -5.20 4.70 0.01
CA ALA A 78 -6.04 5.51 -0.87
C ALA A 78 -7.42 5.79 -0.25
N GLY A 79 -8.01 4.79 0.43
CA GLY A 79 -9.27 4.99 1.16
C GLY A 79 -9.18 6.07 2.24
N LEU A 80 -8.08 6.12 2.98
CA LEU A 80 -7.85 7.18 3.97
C LEU A 80 -7.65 8.55 3.29
N VAL A 81 -6.93 8.61 2.17
CA VAL A 81 -6.78 9.85 1.40
C VAL A 81 -8.14 10.37 0.98
N HIS A 82 -8.98 9.52 0.38
CA HIS A 82 -10.33 9.89 -0.04
C HIS A 82 -11.18 10.39 1.13
N PHE A 83 -11.10 9.70 2.26
CA PHE A 83 -11.83 10.08 3.47
C PHE A 83 -11.40 11.44 4.04
N TYR A 84 -10.08 11.73 4.06
CA TYR A 84 -9.57 13.00 4.63
C TYR A 84 -9.74 14.19 3.71
N THR A 85 -9.80 13.97 2.40
CA THR A 85 -9.80 15.03 1.40
C THR A 85 -11.14 15.19 0.68
N ASP A 86 -12.10 14.33 0.97
CA ASP A 86 -13.42 14.27 0.31
C ASP A 86 -13.27 14.11 -1.22
N THR A 87 -12.27 13.31 -1.62
CA THR A 87 -12.04 12.95 -3.02
C THR A 87 -12.51 11.52 -3.28
N ALA A 88 -12.60 11.12 -4.54
CA ALA A 88 -13.00 9.76 -4.91
C ALA A 88 -12.02 9.13 -5.90
N ILE A 89 -12.13 9.49 -7.17
CA ILE A 89 -11.34 8.90 -8.25
C ILE A 89 -10.27 9.92 -8.68
N PRO A 90 -9.00 9.54 -8.82
CA PRO A 90 -7.98 10.45 -9.32
C PRO A 90 -8.22 10.77 -10.82
N ASP A 91 -7.89 11.98 -11.23
CA ASP A 91 -7.96 12.42 -12.63
C ASP A 91 -6.88 11.75 -13.49
N SER A 92 -5.73 11.50 -12.89
CA SER A 92 -4.66 10.77 -13.53
C SER A 92 -3.86 9.94 -12.53
N MET A 93 -3.29 8.84 -13.02
CA MET A 93 -2.42 7.98 -12.23
C MET A 93 -1.33 7.36 -13.09
N VAL A 94 -0.11 7.37 -12.58
CA VAL A 94 1.01 6.61 -13.13
C VAL A 94 1.52 5.65 -12.06
N ALA A 95 1.91 4.47 -12.48
CA ALA A 95 2.42 3.46 -11.57
C ALA A 95 3.53 2.65 -12.22
N ASN A 96 4.47 2.20 -11.41
CA ASN A 96 5.53 1.30 -11.82
C ASN A 96 5.83 0.33 -10.69
N GLY A 97 6.31 -0.85 -11.04
CA GLY A 97 6.68 -1.87 -10.08
C GLY A 97 7.19 -3.12 -10.75
N GLY A 98 7.73 -4.02 -9.97
CA GLY A 98 8.30 -5.24 -10.48
C GLY A 98 8.59 -6.25 -9.38
N ILE A 99 9.12 -7.38 -9.81
CA ILE A 99 9.62 -8.44 -8.92
C ILE A 99 11.13 -8.24 -8.84
N PHE A 100 11.57 -7.59 -7.78
CA PHE A 100 12.98 -7.20 -7.63
C PHE A 100 13.64 -7.86 -6.41
N GLY A 101 12.88 -8.08 -5.35
CA GLY A 101 13.41 -8.64 -4.11
C GLY A 101 13.24 -10.17 -4.01
N TRP A 102 12.15 -10.70 -4.51
CA TRP A 102 11.73 -12.09 -4.32
C TRP A 102 11.46 -12.81 -5.64
N PRO A 103 12.47 -13.26 -6.37
CA PRO A 103 12.31 -13.95 -7.66
C PRO A 103 11.84 -15.40 -7.46
N ASP A 104 10.60 -15.56 -7.01
CA ASP A 104 9.96 -16.83 -6.73
C ASP A 104 8.85 -17.16 -7.76
N ILE A 105 7.78 -17.80 -7.33
CA ILE A 105 6.63 -18.13 -8.18
C ILE A 105 5.62 -16.98 -8.32
N ARG A 106 5.86 -15.83 -7.70
CA ARG A 106 4.94 -14.71 -7.73
C ARG A 106 4.77 -14.12 -9.12
N GLN A 107 3.61 -13.56 -9.34
CA GLN A 107 3.23 -12.86 -10.56
C GLN A 107 2.99 -11.37 -10.27
N ASN A 108 2.67 -11.04 -9.03
CA ASN A 108 2.47 -9.67 -8.58
C ASN A 108 3.79 -9.04 -8.13
N PRO A 109 3.96 -7.73 -8.33
CA PRO A 109 5.14 -7.00 -7.87
C PRO A 109 5.36 -7.14 -6.36
N ASP A 110 6.63 -7.20 -5.95
CA ASP A 110 7.05 -7.05 -4.57
C ASP A 110 7.52 -5.62 -4.24
N THR A 111 7.77 -4.84 -5.26
CA THR A 111 8.15 -3.43 -5.17
C THR A 111 7.26 -2.63 -6.10
N PHE A 112 6.62 -1.57 -5.57
CA PHE A 112 5.61 -0.82 -6.28
C PHE A 112 5.61 0.65 -5.87
N GLN A 113 5.38 1.53 -6.83
CA GLN A 113 5.15 2.95 -6.61
C GLN A 113 4.02 3.46 -7.50
N ALA A 114 3.20 4.34 -6.96
CA ALA A 114 2.15 5.04 -7.68
C ALA A 114 2.14 6.52 -7.36
N LEU A 115 1.73 7.31 -8.34
CA LEU A 115 1.52 8.73 -8.23
C LEU A 115 0.17 9.07 -8.85
N ALA A 116 -0.71 9.70 -8.10
CA ALA A 116 -2.04 10.06 -8.53
C ALA A 116 -2.30 11.56 -8.34
N THR A 117 -3.01 12.18 -9.29
CA THR A 117 -3.40 13.58 -9.25
C THR A 117 -4.90 13.71 -9.09
N TYR A 118 -5.33 14.60 -8.23
CA TYR A 118 -6.72 15.01 -8.01
C TYR A 118 -6.81 16.51 -8.33
N ASP A 119 -7.22 16.84 -9.54
CA ASP A 119 -7.12 18.21 -10.09
C ASP A 119 -8.07 19.19 -9.34
N ASP A 120 -9.30 18.78 -9.10
CA ASP A 120 -10.26 19.59 -8.35
C ASP A 120 -9.81 19.88 -6.91
N ALA A 121 -9.22 18.88 -6.25
CA ALA A 121 -8.65 19.01 -4.92
C ALA A 121 -7.28 19.70 -4.91
N LYS A 122 -6.64 19.86 -6.08
CA LYS A 122 -5.25 20.35 -6.23
C LYS A 122 -4.28 19.55 -5.38
N LEU A 123 -4.44 18.22 -5.40
CA LEU A 123 -3.74 17.28 -4.55
C LEU A 123 -2.94 16.29 -5.38
N LEU A 124 -1.68 16.10 -4.99
CA LEU A 124 -0.83 15.01 -5.47
C LEU A 124 -0.74 13.93 -4.37
N TYR A 125 -1.04 12.69 -4.72
CA TYR A 125 -0.90 11.55 -3.83
C TYR A 125 0.19 10.61 -4.33
N SER A 126 1.10 10.21 -3.46
CA SER A 126 2.10 9.19 -3.76
C SER A 126 2.02 8.02 -2.77
N TYR A 127 2.15 6.82 -3.32
CA TYR A 127 2.22 5.58 -2.56
C TYR A 127 3.44 4.78 -2.98
N THR A 128 4.19 4.28 -2.01
CA THR A 128 5.36 3.42 -2.23
C THR A 128 5.30 2.22 -1.31
N SER A 129 5.60 1.05 -1.83
CA SER A 129 5.67 -0.18 -1.06
C SER A 129 6.80 -1.08 -1.54
N ASN A 130 7.52 -1.67 -0.60
CA ASN A 130 8.57 -2.64 -0.85
C ASN A 130 8.47 -3.78 0.18
N TYR A 131 8.20 -4.98 -0.30
CA TYR A 131 8.09 -6.17 0.55
C TYR A 131 9.42 -6.84 0.88
N ALA A 132 10.52 -6.34 0.33
CA ALA A 132 11.86 -6.78 0.70
C ALA A 132 12.53 -5.86 1.74
N SER A 133 11.79 -4.91 2.33
CA SER A 133 12.30 -3.95 3.29
C SER A 133 11.31 -3.73 4.43
N MET A 134 11.82 -3.49 5.64
CA MET A 134 11.01 -3.15 6.83
C MET A 134 11.19 -1.70 7.26
N PHE A 135 12.07 -0.96 6.62
CA PHE A 135 12.42 0.37 7.09
C PHE A 135 11.64 1.47 6.38
N GLY A 136 11.21 2.45 7.16
CA GLY A 136 10.79 3.75 6.64
C GLY A 136 9.29 3.92 6.38
N ASP A 137 8.42 3.18 7.07
CA ASP A 137 6.97 3.40 6.98
C ASP A 137 6.58 4.75 7.53
N TYR A 138 5.82 5.52 6.74
CA TYR A 138 5.27 6.78 7.20
C TYR A 138 4.05 7.22 6.38
N THR A 139 3.28 8.13 6.97
CA THR A 139 2.30 8.95 6.27
C THR A 139 2.64 10.43 6.51
N CYS A 140 2.70 11.19 5.43
CA CYS A 140 2.99 12.62 5.45
C CYS A 140 1.91 13.39 4.68
N ILE A 141 1.21 14.29 5.36
CA ILE A 141 0.16 15.14 4.77
C ILE A 141 0.67 16.57 4.78
N ARG A 142 0.96 17.11 3.60
CA ARG A 142 1.53 18.44 3.42
C ARG A 142 0.46 19.44 3.02
N GLY A 143 0.29 20.45 3.85
CA GLY A 143 -0.60 21.58 3.59
C GLY A 143 0.17 22.89 3.53
N LYS A 144 -0.51 23.96 3.11
CA LYS A 144 0.10 25.31 2.99
C LYS A 144 0.48 25.94 4.33
N GLN A 145 -0.12 25.47 5.43
CA GLN A 145 0.08 26.07 6.77
C GLN A 145 0.76 25.09 7.75
N GLY A 146 0.94 23.84 7.34
CA GLY A 146 1.60 22.85 8.17
C GLY A 146 1.62 21.48 7.54
N THR A 147 2.50 20.66 8.05
CA THR A 147 2.64 19.25 7.69
C THR A 147 2.22 18.38 8.86
N LEU A 148 1.44 17.35 8.60
CA LEU A 148 1.12 16.29 9.55
C LEU A 148 1.91 15.06 9.16
N PHE A 149 2.70 14.54 10.08
CA PHE A 149 3.57 13.39 9.87
C PHE A 149 3.30 12.31 10.89
N ALA A 150 3.22 11.07 10.42
CA ALA A 150 3.18 9.88 11.27
C ALA A 150 4.23 8.88 10.81
N HIS A 151 5.04 8.41 11.73
CA HIS A 151 5.95 7.28 11.52
C HIS A 151 5.22 5.97 11.86
N GLY A 152 5.42 4.92 11.06
CA GLY A 152 4.85 3.60 11.34
C GLY A 152 3.53 3.29 10.62
N GLY A 153 3.27 3.90 9.46
CA GLY A 153 2.12 3.57 8.59
C GLY A 153 0.77 3.93 9.19
N GLU A 154 -0.28 3.26 8.72
CA GLU A 154 -1.68 3.58 9.06
C GLU A 154 -2.03 3.33 10.53
N GLY A 155 -1.34 2.41 11.19
CA GLY A 155 -1.55 2.06 12.61
C GLY A 155 -0.84 2.97 13.59
N SER A 156 -0.13 4.01 13.13
CA SER A 156 0.59 4.90 14.03
C SER A 156 -0.35 5.68 14.93
N SER A 157 -0.13 5.57 16.22
CA SER A 157 -0.83 6.38 17.24
C SER A 157 -0.16 7.73 17.46
N ARG A 158 0.97 8.00 16.83
CA ARG A 158 1.75 9.23 17.02
C ARG A 158 1.79 10.05 15.76
N TRP A 159 1.13 11.20 15.80
CA TRP A 159 1.12 12.19 14.75
C TRP A 159 1.83 13.45 15.22
N PHE A 160 2.69 13.98 14.38
CA PHE A 160 3.42 15.21 14.62
C PHE A 160 2.87 16.28 13.69
N PHE A 161 2.48 17.42 14.25
CA PHE A 161 2.14 18.61 13.48
C PHE A 161 3.34 19.53 13.41
N ILE A 162 3.79 19.85 12.21
CA ILE A 162 4.91 20.73 11.92
C ILE A 162 4.33 21.96 11.21
N PRO A 163 4.27 23.12 11.85
CA PRO A 163 3.75 24.34 11.22
C PRO A 163 4.74 24.83 10.15
N GLU A 164 4.19 25.33 9.03
CA GLU A 164 4.95 26.07 8.03
C GLU A 164 5.09 27.50 8.51
N HIS A 165 6.22 27.85 9.11
CA HIS A 165 6.54 29.22 9.49
C HIS A 165 7.58 29.79 8.52
N GLN A 166 7.23 30.89 7.87
CA GLN A 166 8.18 31.64 7.04
C GLN A 166 9.25 32.38 7.86
N ASP A 167 9.02 32.52 9.19
CA ASP A 167 9.81 33.38 10.07
C ASP A 167 10.53 32.65 11.20
N LEU A 168 10.73 31.34 11.13
CA LEU A 168 11.60 30.66 12.10
C LEU A 168 13.08 30.99 11.82
N PRO A 169 13.77 31.71 12.71
CA PRO A 169 15.20 31.94 12.55
C PRO A 169 15.94 30.60 12.76
N GLY A 170 16.66 30.18 11.73
CA GLY A 170 17.43 28.93 11.70
C GLY A 170 16.54 27.73 11.38
N GLY A 171 16.70 27.18 10.21
CA GLY A 171 15.96 25.98 9.78
C GLY A 171 16.02 24.83 10.79
N PHE A 172 15.11 23.87 10.67
CA PHE A 172 15.22 22.63 11.42
C PHE A 172 16.51 21.93 11.01
N ASP A 173 17.47 21.86 11.92
CA ASP A 173 18.57 20.89 11.84
C ASP A 173 17.95 19.52 12.21
N PHE A 174 17.88 18.63 11.23
CA PHE A 174 17.46 17.22 11.43
C PHE A 174 18.63 16.39 11.93
#